data_0c2007f69a392c998b7cd82db69a3b3d
#
_entry.id   0c2007f69a392c998b7cd82db69a3b3d
#
_cell.length_a   1.000
_cell.length_b   1.000
_cell.length_c   1.000
_cell.angle_alpha   90.00
_cell.angle_beta   90.00
_cell.angle_gamma   90.00
#
_symmetry.space_group_name_H-M   'P 1'
#
loop_
_entity.id
_entity.type
_entity.pdbx_description
1 polymer ?
#
loop_
_entity_poly.entity_id
_entity_poly.type
_entity_poly.pdbx_seq_one_letter_code
_entity_poly.pdbx_strand_id
1 'polypeptide(L)'
;GRMGTGNFDFYVDTFYGGKQNIHVSKAQCEIDGGFENDDSVVIIEAKNVVHRDFHIRQLYYPYRLWKEKVKKPIRLVFSVYSNMIYRLFEYRFDEIEDYSSISLVKSKNYSLQDTTITQEDLLNVRRDTEITENDDKDKRKVSFPQANVMEKVISLMENLYHNPMTKQQIAELMNFDERQSDYYYNAGCYLELFQKAENNDRELTRLGERVFKMNYKA
;
A
#
# COMPACT_ATOMS: atom_id res chain seq x y z
N GLY A 1 8.68 13.53 5.84
CA GLY A 1 8.82 14.38 7.03
C GLY A 1 7.93 15.62 6.97
N ARG A 2 7.71 16.23 8.14
CA ARG A 2 6.82 17.40 8.26
C ARG A 2 7.38 18.59 7.50
N MET A 3 6.59 19.15 6.55
CA MET A 3 6.99 20.31 5.74
C MET A 3 6.52 21.65 6.32
N GLY A 4 5.46 21.67 7.07
CA GLY A 4 4.83 22.88 7.60
C GLY A 4 3.32 22.78 7.63
N THR A 5 2.69 23.94 7.78
CA THR A 5 1.24 24.08 7.74
C THR A 5 0.84 25.04 6.62
N GLY A 6 -0.30 24.78 5.98
CA GLY A 6 -0.87 25.64 4.95
C GLY A 6 -2.33 25.96 5.20
N ASN A 7 -2.79 27.06 4.63
CA ASN A 7 -4.20 27.42 4.51
C ASN A 7 -4.56 27.34 3.03
N PHE A 8 -5.66 26.66 2.72
CA PHE A 8 -6.02 26.42 1.33
C PHE A 8 -7.50 26.68 1.11
N ASP A 9 -7.80 27.37 0.02
CA ASP A 9 -9.12 27.47 -0.57
C ASP A 9 -9.11 26.71 -1.89
N PHE A 10 -10.10 25.82 -2.08
CA PHE A 10 -10.21 25.01 -3.29
C PHE A 10 -11.62 24.50 -3.50
N TYR A 11 -11.90 24.01 -4.69
CA TYR A 11 -13.18 23.43 -5.06
C TYR A 11 -13.08 21.92 -5.16
N VAL A 12 -14.21 21.27 -4.85
CA VAL A 12 -14.44 19.85 -5.10
C VAL A 12 -15.71 19.69 -5.92
N ASP A 13 -15.71 18.72 -6.83
CA ASP A 13 -16.92 18.35 -7.56
C ASP A 13 -17.90 17.66 -6.63
N THR A 14 -19.18 17.99 -6.76
CA THR A 14 -20.24 17.37 -6.00
C THR A 14 -20.94 16.28 -6.77
N PHE A 15 -21.50 15.30 -6.08
CA PHE A 15 -22.21 14.18 -6.70
C PHE A 15 -23.39 14.62 -7.60
N TYR A 16 -24.06 15.72 -7.25
CA TYR A 16 -25.22 16.24 -8.01
C TYR A 16 -24.84 17.21 -9.13
N GLY A 17 -23.55 17.36 -9.42
CA GLY A 17 -23.02 18.36 -10.33
C GLY A 17 -22.85 19.72 -9.67
N GLY A 18 -21.81 20.43 -10.07
CA GLY A 18 -21.40 21.71 -9.47
C GLY A 18 -20.21 21.55 -8.56
N LYS A 19 -19.64 22.69 -8.13
CA LYS A 19 -18.44 22.77 -7.32
C LYS A 19 -18.77 23.29 -5.93
N GLN A 20 -18.22 22.66 -4.89
CA GLN A 20 -18.28 23.08 -3.51
C GLN A 20 -16.96 23.74 -3.11
N ASN A 21 -16.99 24.95 -2.57
CA ASN A 21 -15.80 25.58 -2.01
C ASN A 21 -15.48 24.98 -0.65
N ILE A 22 -14.22 24.63 -0.44
CA ILE A 22 -13.68 24.08 0.80
C ILE A 22 -12.59 25.02 1.30
N HIS A 23 -12.71 25.44 2.54
CA HIS A 23 -11.70 26.21 3.25
C HIS A 23 -11.00 25.31 4.28
N VAL A 24 -9.68 25.20 4.18
CA VAL A 24 -8.85 24.42 5.11
C VAL A 24 -7.85 25.34 5.78
N SER A 25 -7.86 25.38 7.11
CA SER A 25 -6.96 26.20 7.91
C SER A 25 -5.96 25.35 8.67
N LYS A 26 -4.70 25.76 8.68
CA LYS A 26 -3.60 25.13 9.41
C LYS A 26 -3.44 23.62 9.11
N ALA A 27 -3.71 23.22 7.87
CA ALA A 27 -3.48 21.83 7.46
C ALA A 27 -2.01 21.47 7.59
N GLN A 28 -1.73 20.37 8.25
CA GLN A 28 -0.38 19.81 8.29
C GLN A 28 -0.05 19.18 6.92
N CYS A 29 1.12 19.56 6.41
CA CYS A 29 1.65 19.01 5.17
C CYS A 29 2.89 18.19 5.49
N GLU A 30 2.87 16.94 5.09
CA GLU A 30 3.97 16.00 5.21
C GLU A 30 4.27 15.40 3.85
N ILE A 31 5.51 15.02 3.62
CA ILE A 31 5.95 14.23 2.46
C ILE A 31 6.91 13.15 2.94
N ASP A 32 6.89 12.03 2.26
CA ASP A 32 7.84 10.94 2.52
C ASP A 32 9.17 11.19 1.80
N GLY A 33 9.14 11.81 0.63
CA GLY A 33 10.34 12.21 -0.11
C GLY A 33 10.17 13.47 -0.92
N GLY A 34 11.24 14.23 -1.03
CA GLY A 34 11.34 15.40 -1.91
C GLY A 34 12.68 15.41 -2.62
N PHE A 35 12.66 15.60 -3.93
CA PHE A 35 13.84 15.65 -4.77
C PHE A 35 13.77 16.85 -5.70
N GLU A 36 14.92 17.41 -6.01
CA GLU A 36 15.04 18.50 -6.96
C GLU A 36 16.15 18.19 -7.97
N ASN A 37 15.88 18.49 -9.22
CA ASN A 37 16.87 18.53 -10.29
C ASN A 37 16.80 19.88 -11.04
N ASP A 38 17.53 20.01 -12.14
CA ASP A 38 17.56 21.25 -12.89
C ASP A 38 16.20 21.63 -13.48
N ASP A 39 15.35 20.65 -13.80
CA ASP A 39 14.09 20.85 -14.54
C ASP A 39 12.85 20.85 -13.65
N SER A 40 12.88 20.18 -12.50
CA SER A 40 11.68 19.94 -11.71
C SER A 40 11.94 19.67 -10.23
N VAL A 41 10.89 19.84 -9.42
CA VAL A 41 10.80 19.34 -8.05
C VAL A 41 9.87 18.15 -8.04
N VAL A 42 10.29 17.06 -7.40
CA VAL A 42 9.49 15.83 -7.26
C VAL A 42 9.07 15.69 -5.79
N ILE A 43 7.77 15.58 -5.56
CA ILE A 43 7.19 15.27 -4.25
C ILE A 43 6.69 13.84 -4.28
N ILE A 44 7.10 13.04 -3.29
CA ILE A 44 6.74 11.63 -3.19
C ILE A 44 5.94 11.38 -1.92
N GLU A 45 4.81 10.72 -2.08
CA GLU A 45 4.07 10.04 -1.03
C GLU A 45 4.24 8.53 -1.22
N ALA A 46 4.70 7.81 -0.20
CA ALA A 46 5.02 6.40 -0.28
C ALA A 46 4.14 5.56 0.65
N LYS A 47 3.77 4.39 0.16
CA LYS A 47 3.06 3.37 0.94
C LYS A 47 3.76 2.02 0.77
N ASN A 48 3.80 1.25 1.84
CA ASN A 48 4.31 -0.12 1.84
C ASN A 48 3.19 -1.16 1.92
N VAL A 49 2.00 -0.77 1.47
CA VAL A 49 0.81 -1.63 1.33
C VAL A 49 0.06 -1.27 0.07
N VAL A 50 -0.55 -2.28 -0.56
CA VAL A 50 -1.41 -2.08 -1.72
C VAL A 50 -2.79 -1.62 -1.28
N HIS A 51 -3.09 -0.35 -1.49
CA HIS A 51 -4.44 0.19 -1.31
C HIS A 51 -5.19 0.24 -2.64
N ARG A 52 -6.52 0.09 -2.59
CA ARG A 52 -7.38 0.33 -3.77
C ARG A 52 -7.40 1.80 -4.15
N ASP A 53 -7.19 2.65 -3.15
CA ASP A 53 -7.34 4.08 -3.26
C ASP A 53 -6.38 4.79 -2.31
N PHE A 54 -6.17 6.07 -2.49
CA PHE A 54 -5.33 6.89 -1.61
C PHE A 54 -5.95 8.25 -1.35
N HIS A 55 -5.55 8.88 -0.27
CA HIS A 55 -6.04 10.22 0.05
C HIS A 55 -5.36 11.27 -0.83
N ILE A 56 -6.08 11.81 -1.81
CA ILE A 56 -5.61 12.85 -2.74
C ILE A 56 -4.95 14.03 -2.01
N ARG A 57 -5.43 14.39 -0.81
CA ARG A 57 -4.86 15.46 0.01
C ARG A 57 -3.38 15.28 0.34
N GLN A 58 -2.88 14.04 0.36
CA GLN A 58 -1.47 13.74 0.63
C GLN A 58 -0.54 14.20 -0.50
N LEU A 59 -1.06 14.33 -1.71
CA LEU A 59 -0.36 14.96 -2.83
C LEU A 59 -0.78 16.43 -3.00
N TYR A 60 -2.06 16.75 -2.79
CA TYR A 60 -2.60 18.07 -3.08
C TYR A 60 -2.07 19.16 -2.14
N TYR A 61 -2.09 18.93 -0.82
CA TYR A 61 -1.64 19.94 0.15
C TYR A 61 -0.15 20.26 0.03
N PRO A 62 0.76 19.28 -0.06
CA PRO A 62 2.16 19.56 -0.38
C PRO A 62 2.34 20.28 -1.72
N TYR A 63 1.59 19.90 -2.76
CA TYR A 63 1.62 20.58 -4.05
C TYR A 63 1.29 22.07 -3.92
N ARG A 64 0.16 22.40 -3.28
CA ARG A 64 -0.25 23.79 -3.04
C ARG A 64 0.79 24.57 -2.28
N LEU A 65 1.34 23.97 -1.20
CA LEU A 65 2.35 24.62 -0.36
C LEU A 65 3.66 24.90 -1.10
N TRP A 66 4.08 23.98 -1.97
CA TRP A 66 5.33 24.13 -2.71
C TRP A 66 5.18 24.98 -3.97
N LYS A 67 4.01 24.99 -4.58
CA LYS A 67 3.76 25.79 -5.78
C LYS A 67 3.97 27.29 -5.56
N GLU A 68 3.73 27.76 -4.34
CA GLU A 68 3.99 29.16 -3.95
C GLU A 68 5.50 29.44 -3.70
N LYS A 69 6.29 28.42 -3.45
CA LYS A 69 7.70 28.54 -3.04
C LYS A 69 8.69 28.29 -4.16
N VAL A 70 8.33 27.53 -5.17
CA VAL A 70 9.23 27.14 -6.25
C VAL A 70 8.69 27.55 -7.61
N LYS A 71 9.61 27.97 -8.50
CA LYS A 71 9.27 28.34 -9.88
C LYS A 71 9.27 27.13 -10.83
N LYS A 72 9.98 26.07 -10.45
CA LYS A 72 10.09 24.84 -11.24
C LYS A 72 8.77 24.09 -11.28
N PRO A 73 8.50 23.33 -12.36
CA PRO A 73 7.41 22.37 -12.39
C PRO A 73 7.50 21.38 -11.22
N ILE A 74 6.35 21.10 -10.60
CA ILE A 74 6.26 20.13 -9.52
C ILE A 74 5.64 18.84 -10.08
N ARG A 75 6.34 17.74 -9.86
CA ARG A 75 5.89 16.39 -10.21
C ARG A 75 5.45 15.67 -8.93
N LEU A 76 4.27 15.10 -8.96
CA LEU A 76 3.65 14.42 -7.82
C LEU A 76 3.69 12.92 -8.06
N VAL A 77 4.39 12.20 -7.20
CA VAL A 77 4.54 10.75 -7.34
C VAL A 77 3.95 10.05 -6.13
N PHE A 78 2.98 9.19 -6.38
CA PHE A 78 2.52 8.22 -5.41
C PHE A 78 3.27 6.91 -5.64
N SER A 79 3.95 6.41 -4.61
CA SER A 79 4.76 5.21 -4.66
C SER A 79 4.16 4.12 -3.78
N VAL A 80 4.04 2.92 -4.30
CA VAL A 80 3.66 1.74 -3.51
C VAL A 80 4.76 0.70 -3.63
N TYR A 81 5.33 0.29 -2.49
CA TYR A 81 6.23 -0.84 -2.44
C TYR A 81 5.52 -2.03 -1.79
N SER A 82 5.43 -3.12 -2.49
CA SER A 82 4.94 -4.40 -1.98
C SER A 82 5.31 -5.51 -2.95
N ASN A 83 5.54 -6.70 -2.42
CA ASN A 83 5.89 -7.89 -3.21
C ASN A 83 7.14 -7.65 -4.08
N MET A 84 8.18 -7.01 -3.52
CA MET A 84 9.45 -6.67 -4.17
C MET A 84 9.30 -5.79 -5.42
N ILE A 85 8.16 -5.14 -5.60
CA ILE A 85 7.86 -4.27 -6.74
C ILE A 85 7.57 -2.86 -6.24
N TYR A 86 8.29 -1.88 -6.80
CA TYR A 86 7.93 -0.47 -6.70
C TYR A 86 6.95 -0.11 -7.80
N ARG A 87 5.76 0.31 -7.42
CA ARG A 87 4.74 0.84 -8.33
C ARG A 87 4.72 2.35 -8.18
N LEU A 88 5.07 3.08 -9.22
CA LEU A 88 5.13 4.53 -9.23
C LEU A 88 4.02 5.08 -10.12
N PHE A 89 3.23 5.99 -9.55
CA PHE A 89 2.13 6.68 -10.22
C PHE A 89 2.42 8.17 -10.18
N GLU A 90 2.62 8.79 -11.34
CA GLU A 90 2.78 10.23 -11.45
C GLU A 90 1.43 10.86 -11.75
N TYR A 91 1.03 11.78 -10.86
CA TYR A 91 -0.21 12.54 -10.96
C TYR A 91 0.07 14.01 -11.22
N ARG A 92 -0.93 14.71 -11.73
CA ARG A 92 -0.99 16.16 -11.82
C ARG A 92 -2.38 16.66 -11.46
N PHE A 93 -2.49 17.92 -11.09
CA PHE A 93 -3.75 18.64 -11.03
C PHE A 93 -3.80 19.56 -12.25
N ASP A 94 -4.84 19.41 -13.07
CA ASP A 94 -5.01 20.20 -14.29
C ASP A 94 -5.35 21.65 -13.94
N GLU A 95 -6.09 21.86 -12.85
CA GLU A 95 -6.39 23.16 -12.26
C GLU A 95 -5.97 23.18 -10.78
N ILE A 96 -5.14 24.19 -10.40
CA ILE A 96 -4.56 24.23 -9.05
C ILE A 96 -5.59 24.42 -7.93
N GLU A 97 -6.70 25.08 -8.21
CA GLU A 97 -7.78 25.32 -7.24
C GLU A 97 -8.87 24.25 -7.27
N ASP A 98 -8.81 23.33 -8.22
CA ASP A 98 -9.74 22.23 -8.35
C ASP A 98 -9.13 20.93 -7.83
N TYR A 99 -9.56 20.52 -6.63
CA TYR A 99 -9.12 19.29 -5.99
C TYR A 99 -9.50 18.04 -6.79
N SER A 100 -10.63 18.10 -7.51
CA SER A 100 -11.13 16.99 -8.32
C SER A 100 -10.43 16.87 -9.67
N SER A 101 -9.60 17.86 -10.06
CA SER A 101 -8.88 17.87 -11.35
C SER A 101 -7.65 16.94 -11.41
N ILE A 102 -7.49 16.07 -10.42
CA ILE A 102 -6.38 15.12 -10.40
C ILE A 102 -6.45 14.16 -11.60
N SER A 103 -5.34 14.01 -12.30
CA SER A 103 -5.22 13.10 -13.43
C SER A 103 -3.92 12.30 -13.37
N LEU A 104 -3.98 11.03 -13.78
CA LEU A 104 -2.81 10.16 -13.87
C LEU A 104 -2.04 10.51 -15.14
N VAL A 105 -0.77 10.89 -14.99
CA VAL A 105 0.13 11.20 -16.12
C VAL A 105 0.73 9.91 -16.67
N LYS A 106 1.28 9.07 -15.78
CA LYS A 106 1.87 7.77 -16.14
C LYS A 106 2.03 6.90 -14.91
N SER A 107 2.18 5.60 -15.15
CA SER A 107 2.59 4.63 -14.15
C SER A 107 3.72 3.76 -14.64
N LYS A 108 4.58 3.32 -13.71
CA LYS A 108 5.65 2.36 -13.99
C LYS A 108 5.88 1.45 -12.79
N ASN A 109 6.20 0.20 -13.09
CA ASN A 109 6.61 -0.79 -12.10
C ASN A 109 8.10 -1.07 -12.26
N TYR A 110 8.80 -1.17 -11.14
CA TYR A 110 10.21 -1.51 -11.08
C TYR A 110 10.40 -2.67 -10.11
N SER A 111 11.06 -3.73 -10.55
CA SER A 111 11.59 -4.78 -9.70
C SER A 111 13.09 -4.56 -9.53
N LEU A 112 13.59 -4.72 -8.31
CA LEU A 112 15.02 -4.71 -8.03
C LEU A 112 15.64 -6.11 -8.16
N GLN A 113 14.80 -7.12 -8.42
CA GLN A 113 15.24 -8.49 -8.65
C GLN A 113 15.05 -8.85 -10.11
N ASP A 114 16.13 -9.30 -10.73
CA ASP A 114 16.12 -9.84 -12.10
C ASP A 114 15.79 -11.34 -12.05
N THR A 115 14.51 -11.63 -11.82
CA THR A 115 14.00 -13.00 -11.70
C THR A 115 12.92 -13.26 -12.73
N THR A 116 13.26 -14.04 -13.73
CA THR A 116 12.28 -14.55 -14.70
C THR A 116 11.66 -15.83 -14.15
N ILE A 117 10.33 -15.85 -14.02
CA ILE A 117 9.57 -17.06 -13.71
C ILE A 117 9.22 -17.73 -15.03
N THR A 118 9.70 -18.97 -15.21
CA THR A 118 9.47 -19.76 -16.41
C THR A 118 8.32 -20.76 -16.19
N GLN A 119 7.76 -21.28 -17.26
CA GLN A 119 6.78 -22.37 -17.18
C GLN A 119 7.36 -23.62 -16.50
N GLU A 120 8.64 -23.88 -16.68
CA GLU A 120 9.32 -25.01 -16.05
C GLU A 120 9.41 -24.83 -14.53
N ASP A 121 9.64 -23.61 -14.03
CA ASP A 121 9.60 -23.32 -12.60
C ASP A 121 8.24 -23.66 -11.99
N LEU A 122 7.14 -23.26 -12.64
CA LEU A 122 5.79 -23.57 -12.18
C LEU A 122 5.48 -25.07 -12.19
N LEU A 123 5.94 -25.78 -13.22
CA LEU A 123 5.78 -27.25 -13.30
C LEU A 123 6.59 -27.97 -12.22
N ASN A 124 7.78 -27.48 -11.91
CA ASN A 124 8.62 -28.03 -10.85
C ASN A 124 7.95 -27.84 -9.47
N VAL A 125 7.48 -26.62 -9.17
CA VAL A 125 6.74 -26.35 -7.91
C VAL A 125 5.54 -27.28 -7.79
N ARG A 126 4.74 -27.42 -8.86
CA ARG A 126 3.57 -28.31 -8.84
C ARG A 126 3.94 -29.77 -8.60
N ARG A 127 5.05 -30.24 -9.18
CA ARG A 127 5.51 -31.63 -9.03
C ARG A 127 6.05 -31.90 -7.63
N ASP A 128 6.78 -30.93 -7.09
CA ASP A 128 7.52 -31.08 -5.85
C ASP A 128 6.69 -30.69 -4.61
N THR A 129 5.48 -30.15 -4.82
CA THR A 129 4.54 -29.83 -3.74
C THR A 129 3.73 -31.09 -3.37
N GLU A 130 3.92 -31.58 -2.14
CA GLU A 130 3.10 -32.65 -1.59
C GLU A 130 1.68 -32.15 -1.33
N ILE A 131 0.69 -32.89 -1.81
CA ILE A 131 -0.71 -32.65 -1.49
C ILE A 131 -0.97 -33.30 -0.14
N THR A 132 -1.12 -32.49 0.90
CA THR A 132 -1.60 -32.96 2.20
C THR A 132 -3.13 -32.99 2.19
N GLU A 133 -3.72 -34.19 2.32
CA GLU A 133 -5.15 -34.28 2.58
C GLU A 133 -5.43 -33.68 3.96
N ASN A 134 -6.38 -32.75 4.00
CA ASN A 134 -6.84 -32.16 5.26
C ASN A 134 -7.58 -33.27 6.03
N ASP A 135 -6.92 -33.88 6.99
CA ASP A 135 -7.58 -34.87 7.85
C ASP A 135 -8.55 -34.09 8.76
N ASP A 136 -9.86 -34.29 8.52
CA ASP A 136 -10.97 -33.67 9.30
C ASP A 136 -10.90 -33.95 10.82
N LYS A 137 -9.95 -34.78 11.25
CA LYS A 137 -9.68 -35.10 12.65
C LYS A 137 -8.82 -34.07 13.36
N ASP A 138 -8.13 -33.19 12.65
CA ASP A 138 -7.35 -32.12 13.29
C ASP A 138 -8.31 -30.99 13.72
N LYS A 139 -8.51 -30.86 15.03
CA LYS A 139 -9.47 -29.94 15.67
C LYS A 139 -9.22 -28.45 15.42
N ARG A 140 -8.22 -28.09 14.66
CA ARG A 140 -7.97 -26.76 14.16
C ARG A 140 -8.73 -26.53 12.85
N LYS A 141 -10.03 -26.29 12.96
CA LYS A 141 -10.81 -25.79 11.82
C LYS A 141 -10.30 -24.39 11.44
N VAL A 142 -9.27 -24.36 10.62
CA VAL A 142 -8.92 -23.11 9.93
C VAL A 142 -10.02 -22.89 8.89
N SER A 143 -10.83 -21.85 9.09
CA SER A 143 -11.89 -21.50 8.15
C SER A 143 -11.30 -21.26 6.76
N PHE A 144 -12.01 -21.68 5.72
CA PHE A 144 -11.63 -21.36 4.35
C PHE A 144 -11.50 -19.84 4.20
N PRO A 145 -10.40 -19.35 3.61
CA PRO A 145 -10.13 -17.92 3.56
C PRO A 145 -11.16 -17.17 2.71
N GLN A 146 -11.66 -16.05 3.24
CA GLN A 146 -12.55 -15.14 2.52
C GLN A 146 -11.78 -14.01 1.80
N ALA A 147 -10.47 -13.92 2.01
CA ALA A 147 -9.60 -13.00 1.30
C ALA A 147 -9.51 -13.37 -0.18
N ASN A 148 -9.63 -12.38 -1.05
CA ASN A 148 -9.68 -12.58 -2.51
C ASN A 148 -8.54 -11.89 -3.27
N VAL A 149 -7.57 -11.31 -2.56
CA VAL A 149 -6.44 -10.57 -3.13
C VAL A 149 -5.14 -11.04 -2.46
N MET A 150 -4.38 -11.88 -3.14
CA MET A 150 -3.14 -12.45 -2.60
C MET A 150 -2.09 -11.37 -2.28
N GLU A 151 -1.99 -10.34 -3.11
CA GLU A 151 -1.06 -9.22 -2.88
C GLU A 151 -1.27 -8.54 -1.53
N LYS A 152 -2.49 -8.53 -1.00
CA LYS A 152 -2.78 -7.99 0.33
C LYS A 152 -2.34 -8.93 1.45
N VAL A 153 -2.39 -10.26 1.24
CA VAL A 153 -1.82 -11.23 2.19
C VAL A 153 -0.32 -11.07 2.25
N ILE A 154 0.35 -10.96 1.09
CA ILE A 154 1.80 -10.72 1.01
C ILE A 154 2.16 -9.38 1.66
N SER A 155 1.41 -8.32 1.37
CA SER A 155 1.64 -6.99 1.96
C SER A 155 1.49 -7.02 3.49
N LEU A 156 0.52 -7.76 4.02
CA LEU A 156 0.36 -7.96 5.46
C LEU A 156 1.54 -8.75 6.04
N MET A 157 2.01 -9.80 5.36
CA MET A 157 3.18 -10.57 5.75
C MET A 157 4.43 -9.69 5.84
N GLU A 158 4.68 -8.84 4.84
CA GLU A 158 5.80 -7.90 4.82
C GLU A 158 5.80 -6.97 6.04
N ASN A 159 4.63 -6.49 6.45
CA ASN A 159 4.50 -5.59 7.58
C ASN A 159 4.59 -6.32 8.93
N LEU A 160 4.01 -7.50 9.05
CA LEU A 160 4.11 -8.34 10.27
C LEU A 160 5.54 -8.82 10.53
N TYR A 161 6.38 -8.93 9.47
CA TYR A 161 7.79 -9.28 9.64
C TYR A 161 8.55 -8.24 10.47
N HIS A 162 8.19 -6.98 10.35
CA HIS A 162 8.86 -5.92 11.09
C HIS A 162 8.39 -5.83 12.56
N ASN A 163 7.09 -5.97 12.78
CA ASN A 163 6.51 -5.91 14.13
C ASN A 163 5.19 -6.70 14.20
N PRO A 164 4.93 -7.42 15.29
CA PRO A 164 3.59 -7.92 15.58
C PRO A 164 2.58 -6.78 15.66
N MET A 165 1.33 -7.01 15.28
CA MET A 165 0.29 -6.00 15.20
C MET A 165 -1.00 -6.45 15.84
N THR A 166 -1.71 -5.50 16.47
CA THR A 166 -3.11 -5.69 16.87
C THR A 166 -4.03 -5.72 15.65
N LYS A 167 -5.25 -6.20 15.84
CA LYS A 167 -6.28 -6.16 14.80
C LYS A 167 -6.55 -4.74 14.29
N GLN A 168 -6.60 -3.76 15.20
CA GLN A 168 -6.82 -2.36 14.86
C GLN A 168 -5.66 -1.79 14.01
N GLN A 169 -4.42 -2.06 14.41
CA GLN A 169 -3.25 -1.63 13.65
C GLN A 169 -3.25 -2.19 12.23
N ILE A 170 -3.65 -3.46 12.05
CA ILE A 170 -3.80 -4.05 10.70
C ILE A 170 -4.92 -3.36 9.92
N ALA A 171 -6.06 -3.07 10.56
CA ALA A 171 -7.16 -2.38 9.92
C ALA A 171 -6.74 -0.97 9.45
N GLU A 172 -6.04 -0.22 10.29
CA GLU A 172 -5.52 1.12 9.96
C GLU A 172 -4.47 1.05 8.83
N LEU A 173 -3.48 0.14 8.96
CA LEU A 173 -2.41 -0.03 7.99
C LEU A 173 -2.96 -0.36 6.59
N MET A 174 -3.89 -1.30 6.53
CA MET A 174 -4.44 -1.82 5.28
C MET A 174 -5.62 -1.00 4.75
N ASN A 175 -6.06 0.03 5.51
CA ASN A 175 -7.28 0.78 5.26
C ASN A 175 -8.51 -0.14 5.11
N PHE A 176 -8.65 -1.05 6.06
CA PHE A 176 -9.75 -2.01 6.17
C PHE A 176 -10.71 -1.63 7.30
N ASP A 177 -11.92 -2.15 7.25
CA ASP A 177 -12.67 -2.34 8.49
C ASP A 177 -12.08 -3.52 9.31
N GLU A 178 -12.41 -3.59 10.59
CA GLU A 178 -11.86 -4.64 11.48
C GLU A 178 -12.23 -6.06 11.02
N ARG A 179 -13.36 -6.25 10.34
CA ARG A 179 -13.77 -7.54 9.83
C ARG A 179 -12.93 -7.97 8.63
N GLN A 180 -12.61 -7.03 7.75
CA GLN A 180 -11.73 -7.32 6.62
C GLN A 180 -10.32 -7.67 7.07
N SER A 181 -9.80 -7.05 8.13
CA SER A 181 -8.48 -7.41 8.66
C SER A 181 -8.43 -8.86 9.13
N ASP A 182 -9.51 -9.37 9.76
CA ASP A 182 -9.59 -10.79 10.13
C ASP A 182 -9.61 -11.71 8.90
N TYR A 183 -10.24 -11.33 7.79
CA TYR A 183 -10.25 -12.17 6.58
C TYR A 183 -8.86 -12.37 6.02
N TYR A 184 -8.06 -11.30 5.93
CA TYR A 184 -6.69 -11.39 5.41
C TYR A 184 -5.74 -12.06 6.40
N TYR A 185 -5.91 -11.82 7.71
CA TYR A 185 -5.18 -12.53 8.73
C TYR A 185 -5.49 -14.05 8.68
N ASN A 186 -6.76 -14.44 8.61
CA ASN A 186 -7.17 -15.84 8.53
C ASN A 186 -6.65 -16.53 7.25
N ALA A 187 -6.55 -15.80 6.14
CA ALA A 187 -5.92 -16.32 4.92
C ALA A 187 -4.44 -16.65 5.14
N GLY A 188 -3.71 -15.79 5.84
CA GLY A 188 -2.33 -16.07 6.22
C GLY A 188 -2.21 -17.24 7.20
N CYS A 189 -3.16 -17.40 8.13
CA CYS A 189 -3.22 -18.58 9.01
C CYS A 189 -3.51 -19.86 8.24
N TYR A 190 -4.39 -19.81 7.23
CA TYR A 190 -4.68 -20.95 6.35
C TYR A 190 -3.44 -21.40 5.57
N LEU A 191 -2.61 -20.44 5.18
CA LEU A 191 -1.32 -20.70 4.51
C LEU A 191 -0.19 -21.02 5.51
N GLU A 192 -0.49 -21.17 6.80
CA GLU A 192 0.48 -21.39 7.88
C GLU A 192 1.54 -20.28 8.02
N LEU A 193 1.30 -19.11 7.45
CA LEU A 193 2.24 -17.97 7.49
C LEU A 193 2.07 -17.11 8.74
N PHE A 194 0.85 -17.06 9.30
CA PHE A 194 0.50 -16.18 10.43
C PHE A 194 0.03 -16.98 11.64
N GLN A 195 0.28 -16.41 12.82
CA GLN A 195 -0.18 -16.94 14.09
C GLN A 195 -0.50 -15.80 15.07
N LYS A 196 -1.10 -16.14 16.22
CA LYS A 196 -1.26 -15.23 17.35
C LYS A 196 -0.09 -15.36 18.28
N ALA A 197 0.47 -14.23 18.71
CA ALA A 197 1.38 -14.13 19.83
C ALA A 197 0.66 -14.36 21.16
N GLU A 198 1.41 -14.51 22.26
CA GLU A 198 0.86 -14.70 23.62
C GLU A 198 -0.04 -13.54 24.06
N ASN A 199 0.24 -12.31 23.63
CA ASN A 199 -0.53 -11.11 23.91
C ASN A 199 -1.73 -10.90 22.94
N ASN A 200 -2.08 -11.90 22.11
CA ASN A 200 -3.08 -11.85 21.05
C ASN A 200 -2.76 -10.96 19.83
N ASP A 201 -1.58 -10.39 19.74
CA ASP A 201 -1.15 -9.74 18.51
C ASP A 201 -1.00 -10.76 17.37
N ARG A 202 -1.02 -10.27 16.16
CA ARG A 202 -0.80 -11.05 14.94
C ARG A 202 0.68 -10.96 14.59
N GLU A 203 1.28 -12.10 14.34
CA GLU A 203 2.69 -12.21 13.98
C GLU A 203 2.93 -13.29 12.93
N LEU A 204 4.14 -13.37 12.40
CA LEU A 204 4.53 -14.44 11.50
C LEU A 204 4.83 -15.73 12.26
N THR A 205 4.55 -16.85 11.62
CA THR A 205 5.12 -18.15 12.00
C THR A 205 6.58 -18.23 11.54
N ARG A 206 7.30 -19.27 11.97
CA ARG A 206 8.64 -19.57 11.42
C ARG A 206 8.63 -19.80 9.92
N LEU A 207 7.54 -20.38 9.39
CA LEU A 207 7.35 -20.53 7.94
C LEU A 207 7.16 -19.16 7.28
N GLY A 208 6.30 -18.30 7.85
CA GLY A 208 6.08 -16.94 7.35
C GLY A 208 7.36 -16.11 7.29
N GLU A 209 8.19 -16.15 8.33
CA GLU A 209 9.50 -15.48 8.33
C GLU A 209 10.46 -16.03 7.26
N ARG A 210 10.45 -17.34 7.07
CA ARG A 210 11.28 -17.99 6.04
C ARG A 210 10.82 -17.60 4.64
N VAL A 211 9.52 -17.62 4.37
CA VAL A 211 8.94 -17.23 3.08
C VAL A 211 9.25 -15.75 2.78
N PHE A 212 9.12 -14.87 3.78
CA PHE A 212 9.47 -13.46 3.59
C PHE A 212 10.92 -13.25 3.16
N LYS A 213 11.86 -14.05 3.68
CA LYS A 213 13.29 -13.97 3.35
C LYS A 213 13.65 -14.59 1.99
N MET A 214 12.74 -15.32 1.37
CA MET A 214 12.96 -15.90 0.04
C MET A 214 12.91 -14.80 -1.02
N ASN A 215 13.56 -15.04 -2.16
CA ASN A 215 13.42 -14.15 -3.30
C ASN A 215 12.04 -14.31 -3.96
N TYR A 216 11.70 -13.37 -4.84
CA TYR A 216 10.40 -13.34 -5.52
C TYR A 216 10.06 -14.62 -6.30
N LYS A 217 11.07 -15.38 -6.74
CA LYS A 217 10.92 -16.62 -7.52
C LYS A 217 10.66 -17.84 -6.63
N ALA A 218 11.13 -17.82 -5.40
CA ALA A 218 11.02 -18.93 -4.46
C ALA A 218 9.69 -18.91 -3.70
#